data_3da33e6467ba39f9984559938996a074
#
_entry.id   3da33e6467ba39f9984559938996a074
#
_cell.length_a   1.000
_cell.length_b   1.000
_cell.length_c   1.000
_cell.angle_alpha   90.00
_cell.angle_beta   90.00
_cell.angle_gamma   90.00
#
_symmetry.space_group_name_H-M   'P 1'
#
loop_
_entity.id
_entity.type
_entity.pdbx_description
1 polymer ?
#
loop_
_entity_poly.entity_id
_entity_poly.type
_entity_poly.pdbx_seq_one_letter_code
_entity_poly.pdbx_strand_id
1 'polypeptide(L)'
;RDLILKGVARWQPYVFGLGMTGVAMFLMGAGTLGVPRRHWDILFSQAGAGNGYEFSAAALTMMSLNGMSVVLAGLGGAMYIIVVVGSILFGRKLREDEKLGVEMIKAPPAEEKYHHIGIGSITIPGTLVMLTVFFIAFALYYFINWKFLAQTWGLS
;
A
#
# COMPACT_ATOMS: atom_id res chain seq x y z
N ARG A 1 -2.32 -15.19 22.14
CA ARG A 1 -3.71 -15.09 22.57
C ARG A 1 -4.64 -15.42 21.41
N ASP A 2 -5.88 -15.82 21.68
CA ASP A 2 -6.86 -16.10 20.65
C ASP A 2 -7.37 -14.79 20.04
N LEU A 3 -7.70 -14.82 18.74
CA LEU A 3 -8.16 -13.66 18.01
C LEU A 3 -9.62 -13.37 18.37
N ILE A 4 -9.89 -12.17 18.85
CA ILE A 4 -11.25 -11.68 19.09
C ILE A 4 -11.81 -11.15 17.75
N LEU A 5 -13.12 -11.28 17.57
CA LEU A 5 -13.80 -10.76 16.36
C LEU A 5 -13.28 -11.38 15.05
N LYS A 6 -13.21 -12.71 14.99
CA LYS A 6 -12.74 -13.45 13.79
C LYS A 6 -13.43 -13.04 12.49
N GLY A 7 -14.72 -12.67 12.56
CA GLY A 7 -15.45 -12.14 11.41
C GLY A 7 -14.89 -10.80 10.90
N VAL A 8 -14.62 -9.87 11.80
CA VAL A 8 -14.04 -8.56 11.45
C VAL A 8 -12.62 -8.74 10.92
N ALA A 9 -11.81 -9.60 11.56
CA ALA A 9 -10.46 -9.91 11.11
C ALA A 9 -10.43 -10.50 9.70
N ARG A 10 -11.45 -11.29 9.32
CA ARG A 10 -11.56 -11.88 7.98
C ARG A 10 -11.83 -10.85 6.89
N TRP A 11 -12.68 -9.84 7.17
CA TRP A 11 -13.06 -8.84 6.19
C TRP A 11 -12.11 -7.65 6.14
N GLN A 12 -11.37 -7.38 7.21
CA GLN A 12 -10.47 -6.25 7.36
C GLN A 12 -9.47 -6.09 6.19
N PRO A 13 -8.73 -7.13 5.74
CA PRO A 13 -7.77 -6.97 4.66
C PRO A 13 -8.41 -6.60 3.33
N TYR A 14 -9.64 -7.06 3.08
CA TYR A 14 -10.37 -6.71 1.86
C TYR A 14 -10.82 -5.25 1.88
N VAL A 15 -11.37 -4.78 3.00
CA VAL A 15 -11.81 -3.39 3.16
C VAL A 15 -10.61 -2.44 3.03
N PHE A 16 -9.52 -2.76 3.72
CA PHE A 16 -8.29 -1.97 3.65
C PHE A 16 -7.67 -2.00 2.25
N GLY A 17 -7.54 -3.18 1.65
CA GLY A 17 -6.95 -3.36 0.33
C GLY A 17 -7.76 -2.66 -0.76
N LEU A 18 -9.09 -2.76 -0.73
CA LEU A 18 -9.97 -2.05 -1.66
C LEU A 18 -9.85 -0.53 -1.51
N GLY A 19 -9.84 -0.05 -0.27
CA GLY A 19 -9.65 1.37 0.02
C GLY A 19 -8.31 1.88 -0.52
N MET A 20 -7.21 1.19 -0.23
CA MET A 20 -5.88 1.58 -0.69
C MET A 20 -5.73 1.51 -2.22
N THR A 21 -6.33 0.51 -2.85
CA THR A 21 -6.35 0.41 -4.33
C THR A 21 -7.10 1.60 -4.92
N GLY A 22 -8.25 1.96 -4.36
CA GLY A 22 -9.00 3.13 -4.79
C GLY A 22 -8.20 4.43 -4.63
N VAL A 23 -7.52 4.62 -3.48
CA VAL A 23 -6.64 5.77 -3.26
C VAL A 23 -5.57 5.86 -4.34
N ALA A 24 -4.89 4.75 -4.64
CA ALA A 24 -3.83 4.74 -5.66
C ALA A 24 -4.38 5.08 -7.05
N MET A 25 -5.49 4.45 -7.46
CA MET A 25 -6.09 4.66 -8.78
C MET A 25 -6.62 6.08 -8.97
N PHE A 26 -7.41 6.58 -8.02
CA PHE A 26 -8.04 7.89 -8.16
C PHE A 26 -7.06 9.04 -7.96
N LEU A 27 -6.04 8.85 -7.11
CA LEU A 27 -4.97 9.82 -6.98
C LEU A 27 -4.12 9.90 -8.26
N MET A 28 -3.83 8.75 -8.89
CA MET A 28 -3.16 8.71 -10.18
C MET A 28 -4.02 9.37 -11.26
N GLY A 29 -5.33 9.05 -11.31
CA GLY A 29 -6.27 9.66 -12.23
C GLY A 29 -6.37 11.19 -12.05
N ALA A 30 -6.43 11.68 -10.83
CA ALA A 30 -6.41 13.12 -10.56
C ALA A 30 -5.10 13.76 -11.03
N GLY A 31 -3.96 13.11 -10.81
CA GLY A 31 -2.66 13.59 -11.27
C GLY A 31 -2.55 13.71 -12.79
N THR A 32 -3.10 12.75 -13.55
CA THR A 32 -3.13 12.81 -15.03
C THR A 32 -4.04 13.92 -15.54
N LEU A 33 -5.01 14.35 -14.75
CA LEU A 33 -5.90 15.49 -15.06
C LEU A 33 -5.33 16.84 -14.60
N GLY A 34 -4.05 16.88 -14.20
CA GLY A 34 -3.34 18.10 -13.85
C GLY A 34 -3.58 18.59 -12.43
N VAL A 35 -4.14 17.75 -11.54
CA VAL A 35 -4.27 18.10 -10.13
C VAL A 35 -2.89 18.04 -9.46
N PRO A 36 -2.33 19.19 -9.01
CA PRO A 36 -1.02 19.18 -8.36
C PRO A 36 -1.07 18.46 -7.02
N ARG A 37 -0.01 17.74 -6.71
CA ARG A 37 0.08 16.89 -5.51
C ARG A 37 0.14 17.68 -4.20
N ARG A 38 0.58 18.94 -4.26
CA ARG A 38 0.69 19.85 -3.13
C ARG A 38 0.18 21.22 -3.53
N HIS A 39 -0.89 21.66 -2.90
CA HIS A 39 -1.57 22.93 -3.17
C HIS A 39 -1.19 23.99 -2.12
N TRP A 40 0.09 24.07 -1.74
CA TRP A 40 0.52 25.02 -0.74
C TRP A 40 0.52 26.48 -1.26
N ASP A 41 0.50 26.64 -2.56
CA ASP A 41 0.49 27.93 -3.28
C ASP A 41 -0.93 28.36 -3.73
N ILE A 42 -1.93 27.49 -3.58
CA ILE A 42 -3.31 27.77 -3.94
C ILE A 42 -4.16 27.83 -2.67
N LEU A 43 -4.63 29.01 -2.31
CA LEU A 43 -5.60 29.17 -1.24
C LEU A 43 -6.92 28.54 -1.67
N PHE A 44 -7.37 27.50 -0.99
CA PHE A 44 -8.64 26.83 -1.25
C PHE A 44 -9.85 27.78 -1.26
N SER A 45 -9.77 28.88 -0.52
CA SER A 45 -10.77 29.94 -0.52
C SER A 45 -10.84 30.73 -1.82
N GLN A 46 -9.84 30.61 -2.70
CA GLN A 46 -9.74 31.30 -3.97
C GLN A 46 -9.91 30.36 -5.18
N ALA A 47 -9.99 29.05 -4.97
CA ALA A 47 -10.33 28.07 -5.99
C ALA A 47 -11.81 28.22 -6.34
N GLY A 48 -12.12 29.03 -7.33
CA GLY A 48 -13.47 29.42 -7.75
C GLY A 48 -13.72 30.93 -7.80
N ALA A 49 -12.82 31.75 -7.29
CA ALA A 49 -12.94 33.20 -7.26
C ALA A 49 -12.26 33.90 -8.49
N GLY A 50 -12.21 33.23 -9.65
CA GLY A 50 -11.73 33.84 -10.88
C GLY A 50 -10.21 34.00 -11.04
N ASN A 51 -9.42 33.43 -10.15
CA ASN A 51 -7.97 33.49 -10.20
C ASN A 51 -7.30 32.36 -10.98
N GLY A 52 -7.91 31.91 -12.05
CA GLY A 52 -7.24 31.22 -13.16
C GLY A 52 -7.01 29.71 -13.00
N TYR A 53 -7.36 29.07 -11.89
CA TYR A 53 -7.24 27.62 -11.77
C TYR A 53 -8.59 26.97 -11.49
N GLU A 54 -9.28 26.60 -12.56
CA GLU A 54 -10.51 25.82 -12.46
C GLU A 54 -10.18 24.34 -12.64
N PHE A 55 -10.50 23.53 -11.64
CA PHE A 55 -10.43 22.08 -11.81
C PHE A 55 -11.54 21.60 -12.75
N SER A 56 -11.17 20.79 -13.73
CA SER A 56 -12.16 20.14 -14.58
C SER A 56 -13.13 19.29 -13.76
N ALA A 57 -14.37 19.13 -14.22
CA ALA A 57 -15.35 18.27 -13.56
C ALA A 57 -14.83 16.85 -13.37
N ALA A 58 -14.04 16.33 -14.32
CA ALA A 58 -13.39 15.04 -14.22
C ALA A 58 -12.37 14.99 -13.06
N ALA A 59 -11.55 16.04 -12.89
CA ALA A 59 -10.60 16.15 -11.80
C ALA A 59 -11.29 16.15 -10.43
N LEU A 60 -12.37 16.94 -10.30
CA LEU A 60 -13.19 16.98 -9.07
C LEU A 60 -13.81 15.61 -8.75
N THR A 61 -14.29 14.90 -9.77
CA THR A 61 -14.82 13.55 -9.59
C THR A 61 -13.74 12.59 -9.09
N MET A 62 -12.53 12.61 -9.67
CA MET A 62 -11.41 11.77 -9.21
C MET A 62 -10.99 12.11 -7.79
N MET A 63 -10.95 13.39 -7.42
CA MET A 63 -10.65 13.81 -6.05
C MET A 63 -11.70 13.35 -5.06
N SER A 64 -12.99 13.43 -5.41
CA SER A 64 -14.09 12.97 -4.56
C SER A 64 -14.05 11.46 -4.35
N LEU A 65 -13.82 10.68 -5.40
CA LEU A 65 -13.66 9.23 -5.32
C LEU A 65 -12.42 8.84 -4.52
N ASN A 66 -11.33 9.62 -4.64
CA ASN A 66 -10.16 9.43 -3.80
C ASN A 66 -10.49 9.65 -2.31
N GLY A 67 -11.23 10.70 -1.99
CA GLY A 67 -11.69 10.97 -0.63
C GLY A 67 -12.51 9.82 -0.03
N MET A 68 -13.47 9.27 -0.80
CA MET A 68 -14.24 8.10 -0.38
C MET A 68 -13.34 6.87 -0.14
N SER A 69 -12.34 6.66 -1.00
CA SER A 69 -11.39 5.56 -0.87
C SER A 69 -10.50 5.69 0.36
N VAL A 70 -10.09 6.91 0.73
CA VAL A 70 -9.35 7.21 1.97
C VAL A 70 -10.18 6.86 3.20
N VAL A 71 -11.47 7.21 3.21
CA VAL A 71 -12.38 6.85 4.31
C VAL A 71 -12.49 5.33 4.44
N LEU A 72 -12.67 4.62 3.32
CA LEU A 72 -12.74 3.16 3.30
C LEU A 72 -11.44 2.51 3.81
N ALA A 73 -10.28 3.00 3.39
CA ALA A 73 -8.98 2.55 3.88
C ALA A 73 -8.83 2.82 5.39
N GLY A 74 -9.26 4.01 5.85
CA GLY A 74 -9.28 4.38 7.26
C GLY A 74 -10.12 3.44 8.11
N LEU A 75 -11.31 3.07 7.63
CA LEU A 75 -12.17 2.06 8.28
C LEU A 75 -11.47 0.70 8.38
N GLY A 76 -10.84 0.25 7.29
CA GLY A 76 -10.07 -0.99 7.29
C GLY A 76 -8.89 -0.96 8.28
N GLY A 77 -8.21 0.18 8.40
CA GLY A 77 -7.15 0.41 9.40
C GLY A 77 -7.70 0.41 10.84
N ALA A 78 -8.83 1.07 11.08
CA ALA A 78 -9.50 1.07 12.39
C ALA A 78 -9.92 -0.35 12.80
N MET A 79 -10.50 -1.14 11.87
CA MET A 79 -10.82 -2.55 12.12
C MET A 79 -9.58 -3.35 12.53
N TYR A 80 -8.44 -3.13 11.90
CA TYR A 80 -7.18 -3.78 12.26
C TYR A 80 -6.78 -3.45 13.70
N ILE A 81 -6.78 -2.17 14.05
CA ILE A 81 -6.41 -1.72 15.41
C ILE A 81 -7.33 -2.35 16.45
N ILE A 82 -8.65 -2.33 16.22
CA ILE A 82 -9.64 -2.91 17.13
C ILE A 82 -9.40 -4.41 17.31
N VAL A 83 -9.17 -5.15 16.24
CA VAL A 83 -8.91 -6.60 16.30
C VAL A 83 -7.61 -6.89 17.05
N VAL A 84 -6.53 -6.18 16.74
CA VAL A 84 -5.22 -6.42 17.35
C VAL A 84 -5.22 -6.04 18.83
N VAL A 85 -5.62 -4.80 19.14
CA VAL A 85 -5.65 -4.29 20.51
C VAL A 85 -6.65 -5.10 21.35
N GLY A 86 -7.83 -5.37 20.82
CA GLY A 86 -8.84 -6.18 21.48
C GLY A 86 -8.31 -7.59 21.80
N SER A 87 -7.61 -8.22 20.85
CA SER A 87 -7.03 -9.56 21.05
C SER A 87 -5.88 -9.55 22.08
N ILE A 88 -5.12 -8.47 22.15
CA ILE A 88 -4.05 -8.32 23.15
C ILE A 88 -4.65 -8.09 24.55
N LEU A 89 -5.68 -7.28 24.68
CA LEU A 89 -6.25 -6.93 25.98
C LEU A 89 -7.20 -8.03 26.50
N PHE A 90 -8.11 -8.50 25.65
CA PHE A 90 -9.21 -9.36 26.05
C PHE A 90 -9.12 -10.80 25.51
N GLY A 91 -8.16 -11.09 24.63
CA GLY A 91 -7.96 -12.41 24.04
C GLY A 91 -7.59 -13.45 25.10
N ARG A 92 -8.22 -14.63 25.03
CA ARG A 92 -7.89 -15.78 25.86
C ARG A 92 -6.45 -16.21 25.60
N LYS A 93 -5.71 -16.54 26.68
CA LYS A 93 -4.39 -17.15 26.51
C LYS A 93 -4.57 -18.56 25.90
N LEU A 94 -3.90 -18.83 24.79
CA LEU A 94 -3.86 -20.16 24.18
C LEU A 94 -3.10 -21.11 25.11
N ARG A 95 -3.59 -22.34 25.25
CA ARG A 95 -2.89 -23.42 25.92
C ARG A 95 -1.75 -23.94 25.04
N GLU A 96 -0.83 -24.67 25.66
CA GLU A 96 0.33 -25.24 24.94
C GLU A 96 -0.09 -26.19 23.81
N ASP A 97 -1.12 -27.00 24.07
CA ASP A 97 -1.74 -27.92 23.10
C ASP A 97 -2.45 -27.20 21.93
N GLU A 98 -3.00 -26.02 22.18
CA GLU A 98 -3.63 -25.18 21.13
C GLU A 98 -2.59 -24.45 20.27
N LYS A 99 -1.38 -24.22 20.78
CA LYS A 99 -0.27 -23.64 20.01
C LYS A 99 0.25 -24.59 18.95
N LEU A 100 0.14 -25.89 19.15
CA LEU A 100 0.50 -26.93 18.20
C LEU A 100 -0.31 -26.86 16.89
N GLY A 101 -1.50 -26.28 16.90
CA GLY A 101 -2.28 -26.03 15.67
C GLY A 101 -1.59 -25.08 14.68
N VAL A 102 -0.67 -24.25 15.15
CA VAL A 102 0.13 -23.35 14.31
C VAL A 102 1.36 -24.09 13.73
N GLU A 103 1.81 -25.15 14.40
CA GLU A 103 2.90 -26.01 13.89
C GLU A 103 2.50 -26.87 12.68
N MET A 104 1.20 -27.01 12.42
CA MET A 104 0.73 -27.72 11.22
C MET A 104 0.94 -26.92 9.92
N ILE A 105 1.31 -25.66 10.01
CA ILE A 105 1.99 -24.97 8.92
C ILE A 105 3.50 -25.18 9.13
N LYS A 106 3.91 -26.45 9.30
CA LYS A 106 5.31 -26.79 9.07
C LYS A 106 5.58 -26.38 7.65
N ALA A 107 6.43 -25.36 7.50
CA ALA A 107 7.12 -25.18 6.25
C ALA A 107 7.58 -26.59 5.81
N PRO A 108 7.32 -27.00 4.55
CA PRO A 108 7.77 -28.30 4.07
C PRO A 108 9.23 -28.46 4.51
N PRO A 109 9.61 -29.66 5.00
CA PRO A 109 10.94 -29.86 5.53
C PRO A 109 11.94 -29.31 4.49
N ALA A 110 12.87 -28.51 4.95
CA ALA A 110 13.82 -27.77 4.12
C ALA A 110 14.77 -28.69 3.32
N GLU A 111 14.42 -29.95 3.16
CA GLU A 111 15.22 -30.97 2.48
C GLU A 111 15.05 -31.03 0.95
N GLU A 112 14.11 -30.34 0.36
CA GLU A 112 14.00 -30.37 -1.10
C GLU A 112 14.56 -29.12 -1.76
N LYS A 113 15.83 -29.28 -2.14
CA LYS A 113 16.43 -28.74 -3.37
C LYS A 113 16.08 -27.30 -3.76
N TYR A 114 16.33 -26.37 -2.86
CA TYR A 114 16.68 -25.06 -3.37
C TYR A 114 18.04 -25.19 -4.07
N HIS A 115 18.05 -25.13 -5.38
CA HIS A 115 19.29 -24.95 -6.13
C HIS A 115 20.01 -23.75 -5.53
N HIS A 116 21.08 -24.03 -4.81
CA HIS A 116 21.96 -23.02 -4.27
C HIS A 116 22.50 -22.20 -5.43
N ILE A 117 21.89 -21.07 -5.73
CA ILE A 117 22.58 -20.03 -6.48
C ILE A 117 23.56 -19.44 -5.47
N GLY A 118 24.80 -19.97 -5.53
CA GLY A 118 25.82 -19.69 -4.54
C GLY A 118 26.32 -18.26 -4.64
N ILE A 119 25.91 -17.45 -3.71
CA ILE A 119 26.67 -16.31 -3.23
C ILE A 119 26.78 -16.51 -1.72
N GLY A 120 27.79 -17.28 -1.29
CA GLY A 120 28.03 -17.54 0.12
C GLY A 120 26.83 -18.21 0.83
N SER A 121 26.96 -18.53 2.08
CA SER A 121 26.02 -19.25 2.92
C SER A 121 24.65 -18.58 3.20
N ILE A 122 24.23 -17.62 2.37
CA ILE A 122 22.96 -16.90 2.52
C ILE A 122 21.92 -17.50 1.57
N THR A 123 21.12 -18.42 2.12
CA THR A 123 20.04 -19.11 1.39
C THR A 123 18.74 -18.31 1.50
N ILE A 124 18.59 -17.21 0.78
CA ILE A 124 17.34 -16.46 0.71
C ILE A 124 16.99 -16.16 -0.77
N PRO A 125 16.72 -17.19 -1.60
CA PRO A 125 16.52 -16.98 -3.02
C PRO A 125 15.31 -16.10 -3.34
N GLY A 126 14.20 -16.27 -2.64
CA GLY A 126 12.99 -15.49 -2.85
C GLY A 126 13.16 -14.00 -2.54
N THR A 127 13.79 -13.68 -1.42
CA THR A 127 14.08 -12.29 -1.03
C THR A 127 15.05 -11.62 -1.99
N LEU A 128 16.06 -12.34 -2.47
CA LEU A 128 17.03 -11.81 -3.43
C LEU A 128 16.37 -11.51 -4.79
N VAL A 129 15.49 -12.39 -5.26
CA VAL A 129 14.73 -12.18 -6.50
C VAL A 129 13.83 -10.96 -6.37
N MET A 130 13.07 -10.85 -5.28
CA MET A 130 12.19 -9.69 -5.03
C MET A 130 12.99 -8.40 -4.94
N LEU A 131 14.13 -8.41 -4.23
CA LEU A 131 15.01 -7.26 -4.14
C LEU A 131 15.55 -6.84 -5.50
N THR A 132 15.96 -7.80 -6.33
CA THR A 132 16.47 -7.53 -7.68
C THR A 132 15.40 -6.95 -8.58
N VAL A 133 14.18 -7.51 -8.57
CA VAL A 133 13.03 -6.97 -9.32
C VAL A 133 12.71 -5.55 -8.87
N PHE A 134 12.68 -5.31 -7.55
CA PHE A 134 12.45 -3.98 -7.00
C PHE A 134 13.54 -2.97 -7.43
N PHE A 135 14.79 -3.38 -7.40
CA PHE A 135 15.92 -2.53 -7.80
C PHE A 135 15.87 -2.18 -9.30
N ILE A 136 15.56 -3.15 -10.16
CA ILE A 136 15.40 -2.93 -11.60
C ILE A 136 14.23 -1.97 -11.86
N ALA A 137 13.08 -2.21 -11.23
CA ALA A 137 11.92 -1.35 -11.36
C ALA A 137 12.22 0.09 -10.88
N PHE A 138 12.93 0.24 -9.75
CA PHE A 138 13.33 1.52 -9.21
C PHE A 138 14.32 2.26 -10.15
N ALA A 139 15.32 1.57 -10.67
CA ALA A 139 16.28 2.14 -11.61
C ALA A 139 15.59 2.61 -12.89
N LEU A 140 14.71 1.79 -13.48
CA LEU A 140 13.93 2.16 -14.66
C LEU A 140 13.06 3.39 -14.40
N TYR A 141 12.35 3.40 -13.26
CA TYR A 141 11.53 4.53 -12.85
C TYR A 141 12.37 5.81 -12.68
N TYR A 142 13.53 5.71 -12.07
CA TYR A 142 14.45 6.82 -11.88
C TYR A 142 14.94 7.39 -13.22
N PHE A 143 15.40 6.54 -14.14
CA PHE A 143 15.90 6.97 -15.46
C PHE A 143 14.79 7.58 -16.32
N ILE A 144 13.58 7.02 -16.30
CA ILE A 144 12.43 7.56 -17.03
C ILE A 144 12.11 8.97 -16.50
N ASN A 145 12.04 9.13 -15.19
CA ASN A 145 11.76 10.44 -14.59
C ASN A 145 12.88 11.45 -14.85
N TRP A 146 14.13 11.02 -14.77
CA TRP A 146 15.27 11.87 -15.11
C TRP A 146 15.19 12.39 -16.55
N LYS A 147 14.93 11.50 -17.49
CA LYS A 147 14.82 11.88 -18.92
C LYS A 147 13.67 12.87 -19.15
N PHE A 148 12.53 12.64 -18.49
CA PHE A 148 11.39 13.56 -18.56
C PHE A 148 11.72 14.94 -17.97
N LEU A 149 12.35 14.98 -16.80
CA LEU A 149 12.76 16.23 -16.14
C LEU A 149 13.81 17.00 -16.95
N ALA A 150 14.78 16.30 -17.54
CA ALA A 150 15.80 16.90 -18.38
C ALA A 150 15.20 17.57 -19.62
N GLN A 151 14.18 16.96 -20.23
CA GLN A 151 13.45 17.55 -21.37
C GLN A 151 12.61 18.78 -20.96
N THR A 152 12.03 18.75 -19.77
CA THR A 152 11.16 19.85 -19.29
C THR A 152 11.97 21.06 -18.83
N TRP A 153 13.20 20.85 -18.34
CA TRP A 153 14.06 21.94 -17.85
C TRP A 153 15.05 22.48 -18.87
N GLY A 154 14.94 22.03 -20.14
CA GLY A 154 15.78 22.56 -21.21
C GLY A 154 17.29 22.38 -21.01
N LEU A 155 17.66 21.42 -20.19
CA LEU A 155 19.05 20.98 -20.05
C LEU A 155 19.39 20.05 -21.21
N SER A 156 19.59 20.65 -22.37
CA SER A 156 20.11 19.97 -23.56
C SER A 156 21.64 20.03 -23.59
#